data_da107fbd80f0f0b2ade2bc3a3a1d4513
#
_entry.id   da107fbd80f0f0b2ade2bc3a3a1d4513
#
_cell.length_a   1.000
_cell.length_b   1.000
_cell.length_c   1.000
_cell.angle_alpha   90.00
_cell.angle_beta   90.00
_cell.angle_gamma   90.00
#
_symmetry.space_group_name_H-M   'P 1'
#
loop_
_entity.id
_entity.type
_entity.pdbx_description
1 polymer ?
#
loop_
_entity_poly.entity_id
_entity_poly.type
_entity_poly.pdbx_seq_one_letter_code
_entity_poly.pdbx_strand_id
1 'polypeptide(L)'
;MTGGKKAKRVWIAAGITLAAVLTVAGLIVQPSMIQQVPFQAPAPAFDTWEAILSTPQQVSVRTVSTGTMKTDLSGIMNLEHPAAAEIEDVRVDVPVNVSIVEHGARGTYLVDGGMDASYVHSPFGTMRGLMVKGFLGHGSQEPGQDTASLLEREGATIQGVFLTHLHFDHTAGLVDLPKDIPYVVGENERYVNYRFIIQGDHLAGVPELQEIDFDGGVDLSPLGTGVDLFGDGSFWAISSSGHSPGHVLYFVNGVEQQVLLTGDACNTLEQFHTGIGPGSYSSDVTQAQVAMDRIVRFKYQHPQVALSFGHDEAMLR
;
A
#
# COMPACT_ATOMS: atom_id res chain seq x y z
N MET A 1 18.50 58.80 21.11
CA MET A 1 17.29 58.23 20.43
C MET A 1 17.59 57.35 19.21
N THR A 2 18.72 56.65 19.16
CA THR A 2 19.17 55.82 18.02
C THR A 2 18.99 54.30 18.19
N GLY A 3 18.72 53.81 19.42
CA GLY A 3 18.58 52.37 19.71
C GLY A 3 17.29 51.71 19.17
N GLY A 4 16.17 52.44 19.19
CA GLY A 4 14.88 51.87 18.80
C GLY A 4 14.74 51.56 17.29
N LYS A 5 15.43 52.36 16.42
CA LYS A 5 15.41 52.13 14.97
C LYS A 5 16.24 50.92 14.52
N LYS A 6 17.36 50.62 15.23
CA LYS A 6 18.18 49.42 14.97
C LYS A 6 17.45 48.16 15.39
N ALA A 7 16.84 48.13 16.58
CA ALA A 7 16.07 46.99 17.04
C ALA A 7 14.89 46.67 16.11
N LYS A 8 14.11 47.70 15.67
CA LYS A 8 13.00 47.49 14.75
C LYS A 8 13.43 46.92 13.38
N ARG A 9 14.60 47.35 12.86
CA ARG A 9 15.19 46.79 11.63
C ARG A 9 15.62 45.36 11.76
N VAL A 10 16.16 44.94 12.90
CA VAL A 10 16.56 43.55 13.18
C VAL A 10 15.33 42.65 13.24
N TRP A 11 14.26 43.08 13.92
CA TRP A 11 13.02 42.32 13.98
C TRP A 11 12.31 42.18 12.63
N ILE A 12 12.35 43.21 11.81
CA ILE A 12 11.79 43.17 10.43
C ILE A 12 12.61 42.20 9.56
N ALA A 13 13.95 42.27 9.63
CA ALA A 13 14.82 41.35 8.91
C ALA A 13 14.62 39.89 9.35
N ALA A 14 14.53 39.63 10.66
CA ALA A 14 14.24 38.31 11.21
C ALA A 14 12.86 37.78 10.76
N GLY A 15 11.84 38.64 10.73
CA GLY A 15 10.50 38.30 10.24
C GLY A 15 10.48 37.94 8.75
N ILE A 16 11.21 38.70 7.92
CA ILE A 16 11.34 38.42 6.48
C ILE A 16 12.08 37.09 6.25
N THR A 17 13.16 36.86 7.00
CA THR A 17 13.92 35.59 6.90
C THR A 17 13.06 34.39 7.32
N LEU A 18 12.31 34.51 8.41
CA LEU A 18 11.40 33.44 8.85
C LEU A 18 10.30 33.19 7.82
N ALA A 19 9.68 34.24 7.26
CA ALA A 19 8.68 34.11 6.22
C ALA A 19 9.24 33.45 4.95
N ALA A 20 10.46 33.82 4.54
CA ALA A 20 11.14 33.20 3.40
C ALA A 20 11.45 31.71 3.67
N VAL A 21 11.90 31.36 4.87
CA VAL A 21 12.17 29.96 5.28
C VAL A 21 10.87 29.16 5.29
N LEU A 22 9.79 29.70 5.84
CA LEU A 22 8.49 29.02 5.85
C LEU A 22 7.90 28.86 4.44
N THR A 23 8.09 29.85 3.56
CA THR A 23 7.67 29.77 2.15
C THR A 23 8.48 28.70 1.40
N VAL A 24 9.79 28.69 1.57
CA VAL A 24 10.67 27.66 0.98
C VAL A 24 10.34 26.27 1.54
N ALA A 25 10.13 26.14 2.84
CA ALA A 25 9.69 24.89 3.45
C ALA A 25 8.33 24.45 2.87
N GLY A 26 7.37 25.35 2.74
CA GLY A 26 6.07 25.06 2.12
C GLY A 26 6.18 24.64 0.64
N LEU A 27 7.12 25.20 -0.11
CA LEU A 27 7.38 24.81 -1.52
C LEU A 27 8.12 23.48 -1.61
N ILE A 28 8.91 23.11 -0.61
CA ILE A 28 9.64 21.83 -0.53
C ILE A 28 8.72 20.70 -0.07
N VAL A 29 7.80 20.99 0.85
CA VAL A 29 6.81 20.05 1.41
C VAL A 29 5.47 20.21 0.68
N GLN A 30 5.47 20.26 -0.66
CA GLN A 30 4.21 20.10 -1.39
C GLN A 30 3.97 18.58 -1.55
N PRO A 31 2.94 18.02 -0.89
CA PRO A 31 2.44 16.70 -1.30
C PRO A 31 2.04 16.81 -2.77
N SER A 32 2.29 15.76 -3.53
CA SER A 32 1.70 15.64 -4.87
C SER A 32 0.20 15.56 -4.67
N MET A 33 -0.50 16.64 -4.98
CA MET A 33 -1.96 16.70 -4.82
C MET A 33 -2.59 16.11 -6.07
N ILE A 34 -2.78 14.78 -6.05
CA ILE A 34 -3.67 14.13 -7.00
C ILE A 34 -5.09 14.37 -6.49
N GLN A 35 -6.00 14.73 -7.38
CA GLN A 35 -7.40 14.88 -7.04
C GLN A 35 -7.93 13.55 -6.53
N GLN A 36 -8.66 13.54 -5.43
CA GLN A 36 -9.37 12.38 -4.91
C GLN A 36 -10.86 12.57 -5.15
N VAL A 37 -11.50 11.51 -5.66
CA VAL A 37 -12.94 11.45 -5.92
C VAL A 37 -13.54 10.20 -5.26
N PRO A 38 -14.80 10.21 -4.84
CA PRO A 38 -15.39 9.01 -4.24
C PRO A 38 -15.46 7.84 -5.23
N PHE A 39 -15.00 6.67 -4.79
CA PHE A 39 -15.27 5.41 -5.50
C PHE A 39 -16.76 5.08 -5.41
N GLN A 40 -17.39 4.80 -6.55
CA GLN A 40 -18.81 4.48 -6.61
C GLN A 40 -19.02 2.98 -6.48
N ALA A 41 -19.00 2.46 -5.25
CA ALA A 41 -19.27 1.06 -5.00
C ALA A 41 -20.73 0.72 -5.31
N PRO A 42 -21.01 -0.41 -5.96
CA PRO A 42 -22.37 -0.95 -6.07
C PRO A 42 -22.88 -1.39 -4.69
N ALA A 43 -24.19 -1.66 -4.61
CA ALA A 43 -24.75 -2.28 -3.40
C ALA A 43 -24.12 -3.68 -3.20
N PRO A 44 -23.77 -4.07 -1.97
CA PRO A 44 -23.15 -5.36 -1.70
C PRO A 44 -24.14 -6.51 -1.97
N ALA A 45 -23.62 -7.62 -2.53
CA ALA A 45 -24.44 -8.82 -2.78
C ALA A 45 -24.74 -9.57 -1.46
N PHE A 46 -23.84 -9.45 -0.48
CA PHE A 46 -23.90 -10.19 0.78
C PHE A 46 -23.54 -9.25 1.95
N ASP A 47 -23.93 -9.64 3.16
CA ASP A 47 -23.74 -8.87 4.39
C ASP A 47 -23.08 -9.65 5.53
N THR A 48 -22.67 -10.91 5.29
CA THR A 48 -22.02 -11.76 6.27
C THR A 48 -20.93 -12.63 5.63
N TRP A 49 -19.91 -13.00 6.42
CA TRP A 49 -18.87 -13.93 5.99
C TRP A 49 -19.45 -15.28 5.56
N GLU A 50 -20.46 -15.78 6.25
CA GLU A 50 -21.10 -17.04 5.90
C GLU A 50 -21.70 -17.01 4.50
N ALA A 51 -22.44 -15.95 4.16
CA ALA A 51 -23.02 -15.77 2.84
C ALA A 51 -21.96 -15.60 1.75
N ILE A 52 -20.93 -14.77 2.01
CA ILE A 52 -19.82 -14.55 1.08
C ILE A 52 -19.07 -15.86 0.80
N LEU A 53 -18.61 -16.55 1.84
CA LEU A 53 -17.77 -17.74 1.71
C LEU A 53 -18.54 -18.95 1.11
N SER A 54 -19.86 -19.02 1.31
CA SER A 54 -20.70 -20.07 0.71
C SER A 54 -21.08 -19.83 -0.76
N THR A 55 -20.77 -18.63 -1.30
CA THR A 55 -21.14 -18.24 -2.66
C THR A 55 -19.93 -17.72 -3.45
N PRO A 56 -18.91 -18.57 -3.67
CA PRO A 56 -17.74 -18.17 -4.44
C PRO A 56 -18.08 -17.85 -5.90
N GLN A 57 -17.31 -16.93 -6.51
CA GLN A 57 -17.55 -16.40 -7.84
C GLN A 57 -16.47 -16.84 -8.84
N GLN A 58 -16.70 -16.62 -10.14
CA GLN A 58 -15.72 -16.87 -11.21
C GLN A 58 -14.66 -15.77 -11.23
N VAL A 59 -13.85 -15.76 -10.20
CA VAL A 59 -12.70 -14.87 -10.00
C VAL A 59 -11.52 -15.68 -9.51
N SER A 60 -10.33 -15.32 -9.93
CA SER A 60 -9.07 -15.89 -9.44
C SER A 60 -8.09 -14.80 -9.07
N VAL A 61 -7.11 -15.13 -8.26
CA VAL A 61 -6.00 -14.25 -7.93
C VAL A 61 -4.70 -15.03 -7.87
N ARG A 62 -3.65 -14.42 -8.35
CA ARG A 62 -2.27 -14.89 -8.18
C ARG A 62 -1.38 -13.73 -7.82
N THR A 63 -0.46 -13.96 -6.90
CA THR A 63 0.55 -12.99 -6.49
C THR A 63 1.88 -13.36 -7.13
N VAL A 64 2.59 -12.37 -7.65
CA VAL A 64 3.91 -12.52 -8.28
C VAL A 64 4.85 -11.47 -7.75
N SER A 65 6.11 -11.85 -7.58
CA SER A 65 7.18 -10.92 -7.21
C SER A 65 7.68 -10.18 -8.46
N THR A 66 7.74 -8.87 -8.36
CA THR A 66 8.31 -7.98 -9.40
C THR A 66 9.75 -7.57 -9.12
N GLY A 67 10.35 -8.13 -8.07
CA GLY A 67 11.69 -7.87 -7.62
C GLY A 67 11.83 -8.02 -6.11
N THR A 68 12.95 -7.57 -5.57
CA THR A 68 13.24 -7.60 -4.13
C THR A 68 13.62 -6.22 -3.62
N MET A 69 13.29 -5.94 -2.35
CA MET A 69 13.71 -4.75 -1.64
C MET A 69 14.54 -5.17 -0.42
N LYS A 70 15.74 -4.59 -0.26
CA LYS A 70 16.53 -4.74 0.96
C LYS A 70 16.13 -3.67 1.96
N THR A 71 15.61 -4.08 3.11
CA THR A 71 15.07 -3.18 4.12
C THR A 71 15.51 -3.58 5.53
N ASP A 72 15.33 -2.69 6.50
CA ASP A 72 15.59 -2.99 7.91
C ASP A 72 14.41 -3.79 8.49
N LEU A 73 14.72 -4.87 9.24
CA LEU A 73 13.70 -5.73 9.83
C LEU A 73 12.77 -4.94 10.77
N SER A 74 13.33 -4.01 11.56
CA SER A 74 12.56 -3.11 12.43
C SER A 74 11.58 -2.18 11.69
N GLY A 75 11.79 -1.99 10.39
CA GLY A 75 10.85 -1.26 9.54
C GLY A 75 9.55 -2.04 9.29
N ILE A 76 9.68 -3.31 8.97
CA ILE A 76 8.56 -4.18 8.60
C ILE A 76 7.99 -4.97 9.78
N MET A 77 8.76 -5.22 10.87
CA MET A 77 8.36 -5.96 12.05
C MET A 77 8.60 -5.13 13.31
N ASN A 78 7.64 -5.10 14.23
CA ASN A 78 7.75 -4.34 15.48
C ASN A 78 8.71 -5.02 16.48
N LEU A 79 9.98 -4.69 16.43
CA LEU A 79 11.00 -5.24 17.36
C LEU A 79 10.88 -4.71 18.79
N GLU A 80 10.00 -3.74 19.07
CA GLU A 80 9.65 -3.34 20.44
C GLU A 80 8.58 -4.24 21.07
N HIS A 81 7.96 -5.13 20.27
CA HIS A 81 7.00 -6.09 20.79
C HIS A 81 7.67 -7.08 21.74
N PRO A 82 7.05 -7.44 22.90
CA PRO A 82 7.66 -8.35 23.88
C PRO A 82 8.13 -9.70 23.32
N ALA A 83 7.42 -10.23 22.31
CA ALA A 83 7.80 -11.49 21.65
C ALA A 83 9.04 -11.35 20.74
N ALA A 84 9.49 -10.13 20.44
CA ALA A 84 10.67 -9.86 19.61
C ALA A 84 11.97 -9.72 20.41
N ALA A 85 11.97 -9.95 21.72
CA ALA A 85 13.11 -9.66 22.61
C ALA A 85 14.44 -10.35 22.20
N GLU A 86 14.37 -11.48 21.49
CA GLU A 86 15.52 -12.24 21.00
C GLU A 86 15.80 -12.01 19.51
N ILE A 87 15.03 -11.13 18.84
CA ILE A 87 15.17 -10.86 17.41
C ILE A 87 16.12 -9.69 17.22
N GLU A 88 17.22 -9.92 16.49
CA GLU A 88 18.15 -8.86 16.13
C GLU A 88 17.63 -8.03 14.94
N ASP A 89 17.83 -6.72 14.99
CA ASP A 89 17.55 -5.84 13.86
C ASP A 89 18.62 -6.01 12.78
N VAL A 90 18.25 -6.65 11.70
CA VAL A 90 19.12 -6.92 10.55
C VAL A 90 18.47 -6.43 9.26
N ARG A 91 19.28 -6.27 8.21
CA ARG A 91 18.73 -6.04 6.88
C ARG A 91 18.32 -7.34 6.24
N VAL A 92 17.08 -7.36 5.74
CA VAL A 92 16.47 -8.49 5.06
C VAL A 92 16.13 -8.12 3.61
N ASP A 93 16.16 -9.10 2.73
CA ASP A 93 15.63 -8.99 1.39
C ASP A 93 14.19 -9.51 1.40
N VAL A 94 13.25 -8.69 0.96
CA VAL A 94 11.83 -9.04 0.89
C VAL A 94 11.32 -8.90 -0.55
N PRO A 95 10.44 -9.77 -1.03
CA PRO A 95 9.84 -9.62 -2.35
C PRO A 95 8.93 -8.38 -2.39
N VAL A 96 8.87 -7.75 -3.56
CA VAL A 96 7.90 -6.70 -3.87
C VAL A 96 6.85 -7.33 -4.78
N ASN A 97 5.66 -7.49 -4.24
CA ASN A 97 4.60 -8.27 -4.84
C ASN A 97 3.58 -7.39 -5.59
N VAL A 98 2.97 -7.98 -6.61
CA VAL A 98 1.74 -7.51 -7.24
C VAL A 98 0.77 -8.68 -7.32
N SER A 99 -0.52 -8.43 -7.06
CA SER A 99 -1.53 -9.47 -7.23
C SER A 99 -2.38 -9.17 -8.46
N ILE A 100 -2.57 -10.17 -9.31
CA ILE A 100 -3.36 -10.11 -10.52
C ILE A 100 -4.68 -10.81 -10.25
N VAL A 101 -5.78 -10.05 -10.30
CA VAL A 101 -7.14 -10.51 -10.09
C VAL A 101 -7.84 -10.64 -11.45
N GLU A 102 -8.25 -11.83 -11.80
CA GLU A 102 -8.94 -12.12 -13.06
C GLU A 102 -10.40 -12.46 -12.79
N HIS A 103 -11.31 -11.60 -13.22
CA HIS A 103 -12.74 -11.79 -13.07
C HIS A 103 -13.37 -12.20 -14.42
N GLY A 104 -14.05 -13.33 -14.45
CA GLY A 104 -14.54 -13.93 -15.68
C GLY A 104 -15.40 -13.03 -16.56
N ALA A 105 -16.16 -12.10 -15.98
CA ALA A 105 -17.03 -11.17 -16.72
C ALA A 105 -16.50 -9.73 -16.80
N ARG A 106 -15.50 -9.33 -15.96
CA ARG A 106 -15.06 -7.93 -15.83
C ARG A 106 -13.62 -7.70 -16.29
N GLY A 107 -12.87 -8.76 -16.57
CA GLY A 107 -11.47 -8.67 -17.00
C GLY A 107 -10.48 -8.70 -15.84
N THR A 108 -9.30 -8.15 -16.09
CA THR A 108 -8.13 -8.24 -15.20
C THR A 108 -7.91 -6.94 -14.44
N TYR A 109 -7.59 -7.05 -13.16
CA TYR A 109 -7.27 -5.94 -12.27
C TYR A 109 -5.97 -6.24 -11.54
N LEU A 110 -5.30 -5.19 -11.06
CA LEU A 110 -4.15 -5.34 -10.19
C LEU A 110 -4.51 -4.96 -8.75
N VAL A 111 -3.88 -5.63 -7.80
CA VAL A 111 -3.71 -5.12 -6.44
C VAL A 111 -2.24 -4.80 -6.27
N ASP A 112 -1.96 -3.51 -6.03
CA ASP A 112 -0.67 -2.85 -6.02
C ASP A 112 0.02 -2.77 -7.41
N GLY A 113 1.08 -1.98 -7.48
CA GLY A 113 1.80 -1.70 -8.72
C GLY A 113 3.11 -2.46 -8.88
N GLY A 114 3.67 -2.96 -7.78
CA GLY A 114 4.99 -3.59 -7.81
C GLY A 114 6.12 -2.62 -8.21
N MET A 115 7.16 -3.15 -8.82
CA MET A 115 8.32 -2.41 -9.29
C MET A 115 8.21 -2.00 -10.76
N ASP A 116 8.81 -0.85 -11.12
CA ASP A 116 9.05 -0.41 -12.49
C ASP A 116 10.37 -0.95 -13.05
N ALA A 117 10.54 -0.92 -14.39
CA ALA A 117 11.70 -1.47 -15.06
C ALA A 117 13.05 -0.79 -14.69
N SER A 118 13.03 0.39 -14.08
CA SER A 118 14.27 1.11 -13.75
C SER A 118 15.07 0.46 -12.62
N TYR A 119 14.45 -0.41 -11.81
CA TYR A 119 15.12 -1.16 -10.75
C TYR A 119 16.15 -2.17 -11.27
N VAL A 120 16.12 -2.55 -12.53
CA VAL A 120 17.20 -3.32 -13.19
C VAL A 120 18.55 -2.58 -13.14
N HIS A 121 18.51 -1.24 -13.14
CA HIS A 121 19.71 -0.40 -13.25
C HIS A 121 19.89 0.58 -12.09
N SER A 122 18.88 0.79 -11.29
CA SER A 122 18.85 1.75 -10.19
C SER A 122 18.28 1.12 -8.92
N PRO A 123 19.03 1.05 -7.81
CA PRO A 123 18.53 0.47 -6.57
C PRO A 123 17.41 1.27 -5.92
N PHE A 124 17.07 2.44 -6.47
CA PHE A 124 16.00 3.30 -5.98
C PHE A 124 14.91 3.54 -7.04
N GLY A 125 14.95 2.79 -8.14
CA GLY A 125 14.00 2.96 -9.22
C GLY A 125 13.99 4.40 -9.76
N THR A 126 12.82 4.97 -9.93
CA THR A 126 12.58 6.37 -10.32
C THR A 126 12.68 7.36 -9.16
N MET A 127 12.88 6.88 -7.93
CA MET A 127 12.98 7.73 -6.74
C MET A 127 14.22 8.61 -6.76
N ARG A 128 14.06 9.88 -6.44
CA ARG A 128 15.12 10.89 -6.43
C ARG A 128 14.99 11.85 -5.26
N GLY A 129 16.10 12.45 -4.85
CA GLY A 129 16.16 13.45 -3.80
C GLY A 129 17.34 13.26 -2.87
N LEU A 130 17.58 14.26 -2.00
CA LEU A 130 18.76 14.30 -1.14
C LEU A 130 18.76 13.18 -0.08
N MET A 131 17.58 12.71 0.32
CA MET A 131 17.43 11.74 1.42
C MET A 131 17.09 10.32 0.94
N VAL A 132 16.94 10.10 -0.37
CA VAL A 132 16.57 8.79 -0.93
C VAL A 132 17.50 7.68 -0.41
N LYS A 133 18.82 7.89 -0.48
CA LYS A 133 19.82 6.90 -0.04
C LYS A 133 19.81 6.60 1.46
N GLY A 134 19.23 7.48 2.27
CA GLY A 134 19.18 7.32 3.73
C GLY A 134 17.86 6.75 4.25
N PHE A 135 16.80 6.79 3.44
CA PHE A 135 15.46 6.41 3.87
C PHE A 135 14.88 5.20 3.12
N LEU A 136 15.36 4.95 1.89
CA LEU A 136 14.81 3.86 1.09
C LEU A 136 15.72 2.64 1.12
N GLY A 137 15.10 1.48 1.10
CA GLY A 137 15.74 0.21 0.82
C GLY A 137 16.34 0.16 -0.59
N HIS A 138 17.22 -0.78 -0.84
CA HIS A 138 17.78 -1.02 -2.15
C HIS A 138 16.92 -2.05 -2.88
N GLY A 139 16.25 -1.63 -3.95
CA GLY A 139 15.54 -2.53 -4.84
C GLY A 139 16.47 -3.18 -5.86
N SER A 140 16.12 -4.40 -6.26
CA SER A 140 16.74 -5.12 -7.37
C SER A 140 15.73 -5.99 -8.09
N GLN A 141 15.95 -6.19 -9.39
CA GLN A 141 15.02 -6.91 -10.23
C GLN A 141 15.73 -7.46 -11.45
N GLU A 142 15.27 -8.59 -11.98
CA GLU A 142 15.73 -9.11 -13.25
C GLU A 142 15.03 -8.39 -14.42
N PRO A 143 15.69 -8.27 -15.59
CA PRO A 143 15.06 -7.68 -16.77
C PRO A 143 13.75 -8.38 -17.15
N GLY A 144 12.67 -7.60 -17.30
CA GLY A 144 11.34 -8.10 -17.65
C GLY A 144 10.56 -8.70 -16.47
N GLN A 145 11.02 -8.50 -15.25
CA GLN A 145 10.31 -8.90 -14.03
C GLN A 145 9.32 -7.82 -13.55
N ASP A 146 9.44 -6.59 -14.04
CA ASP A 146 8.56 -5.47 -13.71
C ASP A 146 7.09 -5.75 -14.13
N THR A 147 6.17 -5.05 -13.48
CA THR A 147 4.73 -5.25 -13.67
C THR A 147 4.28 -5.03 -15.12
N ALA A 148 4.78 -4.01 -15.80
CA ALA A 148 4.39 -3.72 -17.18
C ALA A 148 4.88 -4.82 -18.15
N SER A 149 6.13 -5.25 -18.02
CA SER A 149 6.69 -6.36 -18.79
C SER A 149 5.96 -7.69 -18.53
N LEU A 150 5.54 -7.94 -17.27
CA LEU A 150 4.75 -9.09 -16.91
C LEU A 150 3.42 -9.11 -17.66
N LEU A 151 2.68 -8.00 -17.62
CA LEU A 151 1.39 -7.86 -18.30
C LEU A 151 1.53 -7.99 -19.84
N GLU A 152 2.56 -7.36 -20.42
CA GLU A 152 2.85 -7.46 -21.86
C GLU A 152 3.11 -8.90 -22.29
N ARG A 153 3.96 -9.62 -21.54
CA ARG A 153 4.29 -11.03 -21.82
C ARG A 153 3.08 -11.94 -21.78
N GLU A 154 2.11 -11.64 -20.94
CA GLU A 154 0.87 -12.40 -20.80
C GLU A 154 -0.23 -11.93 -21.75
N GLY A 155 -0.02 -10.82 -22.45
CA GLY A 155 -1.04 -10.19 -23.29
C GLY A 155 -2.25 -9.69 -22.49
N ALA A 156 -2.04 -9.38 -21.20
CA ALA A 156 -3.08 -8.96 -20.28
C ALA A 156 -3.36 -7.46 -20.40
N THR A 157 -4.65 -7.11 -20.50
CA THR A 157 -5.12 -5.72 -20.46
C THR A 157 -5.86 -5.50 -19.14
N ILE A 158 -5.33 -4.59 -18.30
CA ILE A 158 -5.94 -4.31 -17.01
C ILE A 158 -7.06 -3.27 -17.12
N GLN A 159 -8.08 -3.45 -16.29
CA GLN A 159 -9.27 -2.59 -16.21
C GLN A 159 -9.19 -1.57 -15.07
N GLY A 160 -8.26 -1.75 -14.13
CA GLY A 160 -8.05 -0.87 -12.98
C GLY A 160 -6.98 -1.40 -12.04
N VAL A 161 -6.54 -0.54 -11.13
CA VAL A 161 -5.57 -0.85 -10.09
C VAL A 161 -6.17 -0.50 -8.73
N PHE A 162 -6.19 -1.46 -7.84
CA PHE A 162 -6.56 -1.29 -6.43
C PHE A 162 -5.29 -1.28 -5.59
N LEU A 163 -5.11 -0.29 -4.76
CA LEU A 163 -3.90 -0.12 -3.97
C LEU A 163 -4.18 -0.44 -2.50
N THR A 164 -3.35 -1.30 -1.91
CA THR A 164 -3.43 -1.56 -0.46
C THR A 164 -3.12 -0.29 0.31
N HIS A 165 -2.12 0.45 -0.16
CA HIS A 165 -1.69 1.75 0.35
C HIS A 165 -0.71 2.43 -0.63
N LEU A 166 -0.13 3.58 -0.25
CA LEU A 166 0.66 4.40 -1.18
C LEU A 166 2.16 4.46 -0.84
N HIS A 167 2.77 3.43 -0.22
CA HIS A 167 4.22 3.33 -0.11
C HIS A 167 4.87 3.04 -1.47
N PHE A 168 6.18 3.31 -1.56
CA PHE A 168 6.91 3.35 -2.84
C PHE A 168 6.96 2.01 -3.55
N ASP A 169 7.12 0.93 -2.81
CA ASP A 169 7.19 -0.43 -3.31
C ASP A 169 5.84 -0.98 -3.78
N HIS A 170 4.73 -0.38 -3.34
CA HIS A 170 3.38 -0.67 -3.85
C HIS A 170 2.98 0.21 -5.03
N THR A 171 3.72 1.31 -5.28
CA THR A 171 3.35 2.28 -6.31
C THR A 171 4.37 2.43 -7.43
N ALA A 172 5.61 1.92 -7.30
CA ALA A 172 6.68 2.18 -8.24
C ALA A 172 6.32 1.76 -9.68
N GLY A 173 5.76 0.58 -9.88
CA GLY A 173 5.39 0.08 -11.20
C GLY A 173 4.25 0.86 -11.87
N LEU A 174 3.54 1.71 -11.13
CA LEU A 174 2.44 2.51 -11.69
C LEU A 174 2.92 3.47 -12.77
N VAL A 175 4.20 3.85 -12.80
CA VAL A 175 4.74 4.77 -13.83
C VAL A 175 4.57 4.23 -15.24
N ASP A 176 4.64 2.92 -15.40
CA ASP A 176 4.60 2.23 -16.70
C ASP A 176 3.21 1.68 -17.05
N LEU A 177 2.21 1.85 -16.17
CA LEU A 177 0.85 1.37 -16.38
C LEU A 177 -0.03 2.42 -17.10
N PRO A 178 -1.14 1.99 -17.77
CA PRO A 178 -2.09 2.89 -18.42
C PRO A 178 -2.64 3.94 -17.44
N LYS A 179 -2.79 5.20 -17.91
CA LYS A 179 -3.25 6.31 -17.06
C LYS A 179 -4.74 6.62 -17.19
N ASP A 180 -5.39 6.00 -18.13
CA ASP A 180 -6.82 6.16 -18.47
C ASP A 180 -7.73 5.11 -17.83
N ILE A 181 -7.21 4.35 -16.87
CA ILE A 181 -7.93 3.37 -16.05
C ILE A 181 -8.12 3.87 -14.62
N PRO A 182 -9.10 3.36 -13.86
CA PRO A 182 -9.26 3.67 -12.44
C PRO A 182 -8.07 3.25 -11.59
N TYR A 183 -7.65 4.14 -10.68
CA TYR A 183 -6.73 3.87 -9.58
C TYR A 183 -7.48 4.09 -8.27
N VAL A 184 -7.61 3.04 -7.47
CA VAL A 184 -8.49 3.00 -6.31
C VAL A 184 -7.68 2.81 -5.04
N VAL A 185 -7.95 3.62 -4.02
CA VAL A 185 -7.27 3.62 -2.72
C VAL A 185 -8.29 3.61 -1.58
N GLY A 186 -7.88 3.26 -0.38
CA GLY A 186 -8.70 3.45 0.81
C GLY A 186 -8.80 4.93 1.19
N GLU A 187 -9.86 5.28 1.89
CA GLU A 187 -10.03 6.64 2.42
C GLU A 187 -8.83 7.03 3.30
N ASN A 188 -8.51 8.33 3.27
CA ASN A 188 -7.37 8.91 4.00
C ASN A 188 -5.97 8.53 3.50
N GLU A 189 -5.83 7.73 2.43
CA GLU A 189 -4.52 7.57 1.79
C GLU A 189 -4.06 8.87 1.16
N ARG A 190 -2.76 9.17 1.30
CA ARG A 190 -2.15 10.38 0.75
C ARG A 190 -0.81 10.05 0.13
N TYR A 191 -0.68 10.32 -1.16
CA TYR A 191 0.60 10.20 -1.83
C TYR A 191 1.51 11.36 -1.43
N VAL A 192 2.59 11.05 -0.72
CA VAL A 192 3.50 12.06 -0.18
C VAL A 192 4.75 12.16 -1.04
N ASN A 193 4.89 13.28 -1.72
CA ASN A 193 6.05 13.62 -2.53
C ASN A 193 6.72 14.85 -1.91
N TYR A 194 7.90 14.66 -1.32
CA TYR A 194 8.69 15.77 -0.77
C TYR A 194 9.70 16.23 -1.82
N ARG A 195 9.31 17.22 -2.61
CA ARG A 195 10.13 17.78 -3.70
C ARG A 195 11.56 18.05 -3.21
N PHE A 196 12.59 17.59 -3.96
CA PHE A 196 14.02 17.64 -3.65
C PHE A 196 14.50 16.79 -2.46
N ILE A 197 13.62 16.32 -1.59
CA ILE A 197 13.99 15.53 -0.41
C ILE A 197 13.85 14.04 -0.74
N ILE A 198 12.63 13.58 -0.93
CA ILE A 198 12.26 12.25 -1.43
C ILE A 198 11.12 12.45 -2.42
N GLN A 199 11.33 12.07 -3.65
CA GLN A 199 10.36 12.27 -4.71
C GLN A 199 10.36 11.06 -5.66
N GLY A 200 9.20 10.48 -5.90
CA GLY A 200 8.90 9.58 -7.01
C GLY A 200 7.70 10.14 -7.78
N ASP A 201 7.64 9.93 -9.08
CA ASP A 201 6.52 10.36 -9.90
C ASP A 201 5.63 9.16 -10.27
N HIS A 202 5.45 8.23 -9.32
CA HIS A 202 4.77 6.96 -9.53
C HIS A 202 3.32 7.13 -10.03
N LEU A 203 2.65 8.17 -9.59
CA LEU A 203 1.29 8.53 -10.02
C LEU A 203 1.25 9.66 -11.08
N ALA A 204 2.40 9.99 -11.71
CA ALA A 204 2.42 11.02 -12.75
C ALA A 204 1.53 10.61 -13.93
N GLY A 205 0.63 11.52 -14.32
CA GLY A 205 -0.32 11.28 -15.39
C GLY A 205 -1.61 10.56 -14.98
N VAL A 206 -1.70 10.05 -13.75
CA VAL A 206 -2.97 9.59 -13.17
C VAL A 206 -3.84 10.81 -12.89
N PRO A 207 -5.05 10.94 -13.50
CA PRO A 207 -5.85 12.15 -13.38
C PRO A 207 -6.46 12.32 -11.99
N GLU A 208 -6.89 11.21 -11.38
CA GLU A 208 -7.53 11.18 -10.07
C GLU A 208 -7.35 9.83 -9.41
N LEU A 209 -7.41 9.79 -8.08
CA LEU A 209 -7.55 8.57 -7.28
C LEU A 209 -8.99 8.45 -6.83
N GLN A 210 -9.58 7.27 -7.01
CA GLN A 210 -10.89 6.95 -6.48
C GLN A 210 -10.73 6.44 -5.04
N GLU A 211 -11.38 7.09 -4.10
CA GLU A 211 -11.25 6.84 -2.67
C GLU A 211 -12.43 6.01 -2.18
N ILE A 212 -12.17 4.82 -1.62
CA ILE A 212 -13.19 3.95 -1.04
C ILE A 212 -13.61 4.55 0.30
N ASP A 213 -14.91 4.87 0.40
CA ASP A 213 -15.55 5.24 1.65
C ASP A 213 -16.07 3.96 2.34
N PHE A 214 -15.64 3.73 3.56
CA PHE A 214 -16.07 2.58 4.36
C PHE A 214 -17.28 2.89 5.26
N ASP A 215 -17.70 4.15 5.31
CA ASP A 215 -18.92 4.53 6.05
C ASP A 215 -20.16 3.88 5.42
N GLY A 216 -20.87 3.11 6.21
CA GLY A 216 -22.03 2.36 5.71
C GLY A 216 -21.71 1.05 4.97
N GLY A 217 -20.45 0.63 4.95
CA GLY A 217 -20.05 -0.69 4.46
C GLY A 217 -20.55 -1.84 5.34
N VAL A 218 -20.27 -3.06 4.94
CA VAL A 218 -20.66 -4.29 5.64
C VAL A 218 -19.70 -4.55 6.81
N ASP A 219 -20.24 -4.87 8.00
CA ASP A 219 -19.42 -5.35 9.12
C ASP A 219 -18.90 -6.78 8.82
N LEU A 220 -17.65 -6.87 8.44
CA LEU A 220 -16.93 -8.11 8.19
C LEU A 220 -15.99 -8.47 9.35
N SER A 221 -16.49 -8.35 10.59
CA SER A 221 -15.75 -8.78 11.78
C SER A 221 -15.21 -10.21 11.63
N PRO A 222 -13.97 -10.49 12.09
CA PRO A 222 -13.10 -9.63 12.90
C PRO A 222 -12.25 -8.64 12.11
N LEU A 223 -12.24 -8.65 10.76
CA LEU A 223 -11.32 -7.84 9.95
C LEU A 223 -11.65 -6.34 10.03
N GLY A 224 -12.91 -5.96 9.86
CA GLY A 224 -13.36 -4.58 9.85
C GLY A 224 -14.54 -4.36 8.93
N THR A 225 -14.75 -3.11 8.51
CA THR A 225 -15.80 -2.75 7.55
C THR A 225 -15.34 -3.05 6.14
N GLY A 226 -16.18 -3.73 5.37
CA GLY A 226 -15.91 -4.11 3.98
C GLY A 226 -16.84 -3.47 2.98
N VAL A 227 -16.33 -3.28 1.76
CA VAL A 227 -17.05 -2.78 0.59
C VAL A 227 -16.94 -3.80 -0.52
N ASP A 228 -18.07 -4.26 -1.06
CA ASP A 228 -18.13 -5.14 -2.24
C ASP A 228 -17.85 -4.32 -3.50
N LEU A 229 -16.63 -4.44 -4.03
CA LEU A 229 -16.14 -3.58 -5.12
C LEU A 229 -16.90 -3.79 -6.43
N PHE A 230 -17.44 -4.99 -6.63
CA PHE A 230 -18.13 -5.35 -7.85
C PHE A 230 -19.64 -5.59 -7.65
N GLY A 231 -20.12 -5.65 -6.41
CA GLY A 231 -21.54 -5.87 -6.10
C GLY A 231 -22.03 -7.29 -6.42
N ASP A 232 -21.12 -8.24 -6.53
CA ASP A 232 -21.41 -9.65 -6.81
C ASP A 232 -20.77 -10.60 -5.78
N GLY A 233 -20.11 -10.04 -4.77
CA GLY A 233 -19.44 -10.77 -3.70
C GLY A 233 -18.10 -11.38 -4.09
N SER A 234 -17.58 -11.09 -5.28
CA SER A 234 -16.31 -11.66 -5.79
C SER A 234 -15.07 -11.01 -5.24
N PHE A 235 -15.11 -9.68 -5.02
CA PHE A 235 -13.94 -8.88 -4.67
C PHE A 235 -14.29 -7.79 -3.67
N TRP A 236 -13.65 -7.83 -2.51
CA TRP A 236 -13.94 -6.97 -1.39
C TRP A 236 -12.72 -6.15 -0.98
N ALA A 237 -12.94 -4.88 -0.67
CA ALA A 237 -12.01 -4.04 0.07
C ALA A 237 -12.42 -4.02 1.55
N ILE A 238 -11.46 -4.14 2.47
CA ILE A 238 -11.73 -4.16 3.91
C ILE A 238 -10.77 -3.17 4.59
N SER A 239 -11.33 -2.23 5.35
CA SER A 239 -10.55 -1.21 6.05
C SER A 239 -9.62 -1.83 7.10
N SER A 240 -8.34 -1.47 7.04
CA SER A 240 -7.31 -1.98 7.95
C SER A 240 -6.24 -0.94 8.29
N SER A 241 -6.67 0.26 8.64
CA SER A 241 -5.79 1.36 9.04
C SER A 241 -4.76 0.95 10.09
N GLY A 242 -3.58 1.55 10.04
CA GLY A 242 -2.49 1.34 10.99
C GLY A 242 -1.14 1.41 10.30
N HIS A 243 -0.85 0.53 9.35
CA HIS A 243 0.35 0.63 8.53
C HIS A 243 0.37 1.96 7.77
N SER A 244 -0.69 2.26 7.06
CA SER A 244 -1.01 3.62 6.61
C SER A 244 -2.39 4.04 7.08
N PRO A 245 -2.76 5.34 7.01
CA PRO A 245 -4.06 5.81 7.48
C PRO A 245 -5.24 5.19 6.75
N GLY A 246 -5.10 4.89 5.47
CA GLY A 246 -6.13 4.30 4.61
C GLY A 246 -5.80 2.92 4.09
N HIS A 247 -4.95 2.16 4.80
CA HIS A 247 -4.58 0.80 4.39
C HIS A 247 -5.81 -0.11 4.22
N VAL A 248 -5.79 -0.93 3.15
CA VAL A 248 -6.89 -1.81 2.75
C VAL A 248 -6.39 -3.25 2.59
N LEU A 249 -7.13 -4.19 3.16
CA LEU A 249 -7.04 -5.61 2.79
C LEU A 249 -7.95 -5.86 1.60
N TYR A 250 -7.58 -6.79 0.73
CA TYR A 250 -8.47 -7.23 -0.35
C TYR A 250 -8.81 -8.71 -0.20
N PHE A 251 -10.09 -9.04 -0.28
CA PHE A 251 -10.55 -10.42 -0.25
C PHE A 251 -11.11 -10.82 -1.62
N VAL A 252 -10.57 -11.90 -2.18
CA VAL A 252 -10.99 -12.48 -3.46
C VAL A 252 -11.74 -13.79 -3.19
N ASN A 253 -13.02 -13.81 -3.53
CA ASN A 253 -13.93 -14.93 -3.26
C ASN A 253 -14.05 -15.86 -4.48
N GLY A 254 -12.98 -16.53 -4.84
CA GLY A 254 -12.92 -17.40 -6.01
C GLY A 254 -13.42 -18.83 -5.77
N VAL A 255 -13.96 -19.46 -6.82
CA VAL A 255 -14.41 -20.87 -6.77
C VAL A 255 -13.27 -21.85 -6.58
N GLU A 256 -12.08 -21.56 -7.07
CA GLU A 256 -10.92 -22.42 -6.91
C GLU A 256 -10.22 -22.15 -5.56
N GLN A 257 -10.16 -20.89 -5.16
CA GLN A 257 -9.53 -20.46 -3.93
C GLN A 257 -10.09 -19.13 -3.44
N GLN A 258 -10.36 -19.06 -2.14
CA GLN A 258 -10.68 -17.84 -1.43
C GLN A 258 -9.39 -17.29 -0.81
N VAL A 259 -9.04 -16.04 -1.11
CA VAL A 259 -7.74 -15.45 -0.72
C VAL A 259 -7.94 -14.10 -0.07
N LEU A 260 -7.32 -13.88 1.08
CA LEU A 260 -7.14 -12.57 1.69
C LEU A 260 -5.74 -12.05 1.37
N LEU A 261 -5.65 -10.94 0.64
CA LEU A 261 -4.44 -10.20 0.38
C LEU A 261 -4.23 -9.23 1.55
N THR A 262 -3.17 -9.44 2.32
CA THR A 262 -2.99 -8.71 3.57
C THR A 262 -2.28 -7.37 3.40
N GLY A 263 -1.60 -7.14 2.26
CA GLY A 263 -0.70 -6.00 2.15
C GLY A 263 0.23 -5.93 3.36
N ASP A 264 0.53 -4.72 3.79
CA ASP A 264 1.46 -4.47 4.88
C ASP A 264 0.82 -4.46 6.28
N ALA A 265 -0.45 -4.83 6.38
CA ALA A 265 -1.05 -5.17 7.68
C ALA A 265 -0.48 -6.48 8.25
N CYS A 266 0.06 -7.37 7.37
CA CYS A 266 0.86 -8.54 7.73
C CYS A 266 1.85 -8.80 6.58
N ASN A 267 3.13 -8.44 6.78
CA ASN A 267 4.13 -8.47 5.71
C ASN A 267 4.60 -9.89 5.38
N THR A 268 4.70 -10.78 6.37
CA THR A 268 5.31 -12.09 6.19
C THR A 268 4.59 -13.20 6.96
N LEU A 269 4.81 -14.44 6.53
CA LEU A 269 4.36 -15.63 7.23
C LEU A 269 4.94 -15.71 8.66
N GLU A 270 6.18 -15.26 8.85
CA GLU A 270 6.82 -15.23 10.17
C GLU A 270 6.08 -14.30 11.13
N GLN A 271 5.67 -13.10 10.69
CA GLN A 271 4.84 -12.21 11.50
C GLN A 271 3.52 -12.86 11.87
N PHE A 272 2.87 -13.53 10.94
CA PHE A 272 1.63 -14.26 11.22
C PHE A 272 1.82 -15.31 12.32
N HIS A 273 2.92 -16.07 12.27
CA HIS A 273 3.18 -17.13 13.26
C HIS A 273 3.62 -16.59 14.62
N THR A 274 4.38 -15.52 14.65
CA THR A 274 4.89 -14.92 15.89
C THR A 274 3.89 -13.99 16.57
N GLY A 275 2.90 -13.50 15.83
CA GLY A 275 1.97 -12.50 16.31
C GLY A 275 2.59 -11.09 16.46
N ILE A 276 3.79 -10.87 15.88
CA ILE A 276 4.47 -9.58 15.93
C ILE A 276 4.03 -8.76 14.73
N GLY A 277 3.34 -7.66 14.98
CA GLY A 277 2.79 -6.78 13.93
C GLY A 277 3.82 -5.97 13.17
N PRO A 278 3.36 -5.15 12.21
CA PRO A 278 4.22 -4.28 11.40
C PRO A 278 5.05 -3.30 12.25
N GLY A 279 6.24 -2.96 11.74
CA GLY A 279 7.23 -2.16 12.43
C GLY A 279 7.14 -0.66 12.17
N SER A 280 8.29 0.01 12.26
CA SER A 280 8.41 1.48 12.26
C SER A 280 8.06 2.16 10.93
N TYR A 281 7.87 1.42 9.85
CA TYR A 281 7.32 1.98 8.61
C TYR A 281 5.80 2.23 8.69
N SER A 282 5.16 1.78 9.77
CA SER A 282 3.75 2.04 10.01
C SER A 282 3.52 3.45 10.55
N SER A 283 2.47 4.11 10.09
CA SER A 283 2.04 5.42 10.58
C SER A 283 1.56 5.37 12.04
N ASP A 284 0.98 4.23 12.45
CA ASP A 284 0.58 3.90 13.81
C ASP A 284 0.84 2.41 14.08
N VAL A 285 1.96 2.12 14.73
CA VAL A 285 2.39 0.73 15.04
C VAL A 285 1.39 0.00 15.93
N THR A 286 0.73 0.73 16.86
CA THR A 286 -0.28 0.14 17.75
C THR A 286 -1.52 -0.29 16.96
N GLN A 287 -1.99 0.58 16.08
CA GLN A 287 -3.15 0.29 15.23
C GLN A 287 -2.81 -0.82 14.21
N ALA A 288 -1.59 -0.82 13.66
CA ALA A 288 -1.11 -1.87 12.76
C ALA A 288 -1.07 -3.25 13.45
N GLN A 289 -0.66 -3.31 14.74
CA GLN A 289 -0.76 -4.54 15.52
C GLN A 289 -2.21 -5.01 15.66
N VAL A 290 -3.15 -4.09 15.91
CA VAL A 290 -4.59 -4.44 16.00
C VAL A 290 -5.10 -5.00 14.66
N ALA A 291 -4.70 -4.41 13.53
CA ALA A 291 -5.09 -4.91 12.21
C ALA A 291 -4.56 -6.33 11.98
N MET A 292 -3.29 -6.58 12.33
CA MET A 292 -2.71 -7.90 12.23
C MET A 292 -3.39 -8.92 13.16
N ASP A 293 -3.70 -8.58 14.40
CA ASP A 293 -4.42 -9.46 15.33
C ASP A 293 -5.79 -9.88 14.78
N ARG A 294 -6.44 -8.97 14.04
CA ARG A 294 -7.72 -9.25 13.34
C ARG A 294 -7.52 -10.26 12.21
N ILE A 295 -6.43 -10.15 11.43
CA ILE A 295 -6.07 -11.11 10.37
C ILE A 295 -5.83 -12.49 10.97
N VAL A 296 -5.05 -12.58 12.05
CA VAL A 296 -4.79 -13.84 12.76
C VAL A 296 -6.10 -14.47 13.24
N ARG A 297 -6.96 -13.69 13.89
CA ARG A 297 -8.28 -14.14 14.36
C ARG A 297 -9.16 -14.61 13.22
N PHE A 298 -9.18 -13.88 12.10
CA PHE A 298 -9.93 -14.24 10.91
C PHE A 298 -9.49 -15.59 10.34
N LYS A 299 -8.18 -15.82 10.21
CA LYS A 299 -7.65 -17.09 9.71
C LYS A 299 -8.02 -18.28 10.60
N TYR A 300 -8.02 -18.09 11.92
CA TYR A 300 -8.47 -19.14 12.84
C TYR A 300 -9.97 -19.44 12.73
N GLN A 301 -10.79 -18.44 12.44
CA GLN A 301 -12.24 -18.61 12.23
C GLN A 301 -12.56 -19.21 10.84
N HIS A 302 -11.75 -18.90 9.85
CA HIS A 302 -11.93 -19.30 8.45
C HIS A 302 -10.67 -19.97 7.90
N PRO A 303 -10.31 -21.17 8.40
CA PRO A 303 -9.04 -21.82 8.04
C PRO A 303 -8.93 -22.18 6.55
N GLN A 304 -10.06 -22.26 5.83
CA GLN A 304 -10.10 -22.51 4.37
C GLN A 304 -9.64 -21.31 3.54
N VAL A 305 -9.70 -20.09 4.05
CA VAL A 305 -9.26 -18.89 3.33
C VAL A 305 -7.74 -18.82 3.35
N ALA A 306 -7.12 -18.75 2.18
CA ALA A 306 -5.69 -18.54 2.08
C ALA A 306 -5.29 -17.10 2.41
N LEU A 307 -4.10 -16.90 2.97
CA LEU A 307 -3.50 -15.58 3.17
C LEU A 307 -2.34 -15.40 2.20
N SER A 308 -2.31 -14.28 1.49
CA SER A 308 -1.17 -13.81 0.71
C SER A 308 -0.62 -12.55 1.38
N PHE A 309 0.64 -12.59 1.75
CA PHE A 309 1.31 -11.54 2.52
C PHE A 309 1.91 -10.46 1.63
N GLY A 310 2.09 -9.25 2.17
CA GLY A 310 2.63 -8.11 1.41
C GLY A 310 4.04 -8.39 0.88
N HIS A 311 4.90 -8.95 1.71
CA HIS A 311 6.32 -9.14 1.43
C HIS A 311 6.80 -10.58 1.68
N ASP A 312 5.99 -11.56 1.28
CA ASP A 312 6.37 -12.97 1.30
C ASP A 312 5.92 -13.64 0.00
N GLU A 313 6.68 -14.59 -0.49
CA GLU A 313 6.28 -15.46 -1.61
C GLU A 313 5.40 -16.63 -1.13
N ALA A 314 5.46 -16.94 0.16
CA ALA A 314 4.66 -17.98 0.77
C ALA A 314 3.19 -17.57 0.90
N MET A 315 2.30 -18.47 0.55
CA MET A 315 0.87 -18.34 0.80
C MET A 315 0.47 -19.33 1.89
N LEU A 316 -0.16 -18.85 2.96
CA LEU A 316 -0.71 -19.70 4.01
C LEU A 316 -2.08 -20.23 3.57
N ARG A 317 -2.13 -21.52 3.21
CA ARG A 317 -3.34 -22.23 2.78
C ARG A 317 -4.08 -22.88 3.94
#